data_806ef372103c6de12a35613f083a170d
#
_entry.id   806ef372103c6de12a35613f083a170d
#
_cell.length_a   1.000
_cell.length_b   1.000
_cell.length_c   1.000
_cell.angle_alpha   90.00
_cell.angle_beta   90.00
_cell.angle_gamma   90.00
#
_symmetry.space_group_name_H-M   'P 1'
#
loop_
_entity.id
_entity.type
_entity.pdbx_description
1 polymer ?
#
loop_
_entity_poly.entity_id
_entity_poly.type
_entity_poly.pdbx_seq_one_letter_code
_entity_poly.pdbx_strand_id
1 'polypeptide(L)'
;KVYDLATIVRTDVYRWVERWLPPSDPINIFLSPPFADYEERFDDFLGLIQLLIEKIAPDSTISIQGEAGFPETRLPDAEQWDFRKYGRNLLLIWVKPLPVTQGE
;
A
#
# COMPACT_ATOMS: atom_id res chain seq x y z
N LYS A 1 21.74 -1.57 0.67
CA LYS A 1 21.54 -0.12 0.61
C LYS A 1 20.20 0.33 1.06
N VAL A 2 19.55 -0.47 1.86
CA VAL A 2 18.22 -0.10 2.27
C VAL A 2 18.18 1.14 3.14
N TYR A 3 19.27 1.40 3.79
CA TYR A 3 19.31 2.48 4.75
C TYR A 3 19.13 3.86 4.12
N ASP A 4 19.59 4.01 2.91
CA ASP A 4 19.54 5.31 2.26
C ASP A 4 18.23 5.52 1.53
N LEU A 5 17.31 4.59 1.65
CA LEU A 5 16.07 4.65 0.90
C LEU A 5 14.86 4.91 1.77
N ALA A 6 15.06 5.12 3.06
CA ALA A 6 13.94 5.41 3.94
C ALA A 6 13.52 6.86 3.72
N THR A 7 12.33 7.04 3.20
CA THR A 7 11.78 8.37 2.98
C THR A 7 10.53 8.52 3.83
N ILE A 8 10.52 9.53 4.68
CA ILE A 8 9.38 9.81 5.52
C ILE A 8 8.63 11.01 4.95
N VAL A 9 7.39 10.80 4.59
CA VAL A 9 6.55 11.86 4.05
C VAL A 9 5.74 12.44 5.20
N ARG A 10 5.96 13.71 5.50
CA ARG A 10 5.30 14.39 6.60
C ARG A 10 4.22 15.34 6.15
N THR A 11 3.91 15.35 4.88
CA THR A 11 2.87 16.17 4.32
C THR A 11 1.64 15.31 4.07
N ASP A 12 0.67 15.86 3.38
CA ASP A 12 -0.53 15.11 3.02
C ASP A 12 -0.15 14.06 1.99
N VAL A 13 -0.03 12.83 2.42
CA VAL A 13 0.42 11.74 1.56
C VAL A 13 -0.56 11.48 0.42
N TYR A 14 -1.84 11.80 0.62
CA TYR A 14 -2.85 11.59 -0.40
C TYR A 14 -2.64 12.51 -1.61
N ARG A 15 -2.12 13.71 -1.34
CA ARG A 15 -1.79 14.62 -2.43
C ARG A 15 -0.41 14.35 -2.98
N TRP A 16 0.52 13.97 -2.10
CA TRP A 16 1.89 13.71 -2.48
C TRP A 16 1.99 12.60 -3.53
N VAL A 17 1.21 11.54 -3.37
CA VAL A 17 1.32 10.37 -4.24
C VAL A 17 0.94 10.71 -5.68
N GLU A 18 0.11 11.72 -5.89
CA GLU A 18 -0.31 12.09 -7.24
C GLU A 18 0.85 12.57 -8.10
N ARG A 19 1.85 13.17 -7.47
CA ARG A 19 3.01 13.70 -8.19
C ARG A 19 4.25 12.83 -8.06
N TRP A 20 4.17 11.84 -7.22
CA TRP A 20 5.33 11.01 -6.94
C TRP A 20 5.71 10.16 -8.15
N LEU A 21 7.00 10.15 -8.45
CA LEU A 21 7.55 9.31 -9.51
C LEU A 21 8.39 8.23 -8.85
N PRO A 22 7.89 7.00 -8.84
CA PRO A 22 8.61 5.92 -8.15
C PRO A 22 9.82 5.46 -8.93
N PRO A 23 10.76 4.80 -8.26
CA PRO A 23 11.87 4.18 -8.97
C PRO A 23 11.36 3.06 -9.87
N SER A 24 12.18 2.71 -10.85
CA SER A 24 11.85 1.60 -11.74
C SER A 24 12.13 0.24 -11.12
N ASP A 25 12.86 0.21 -10.01
CA ASP A 25 13.14 -1.04 -9.30
C ASP A 25 12.05 -1.33 -8.28
N PRO A 26 11.89 -2.60 -7.90
CA PRO A 26 10.92 -2.94 -6.84
C PRO A 26 11.24 -2.23 -5.53
N ILE A 27 10.20 -1.80 -4.85
CA ILE A 27 10.34 -1.12 -3.55
C ILE A 27 9.36 -1.71 -2.56
N ASN A 28 9.63 -1.44 -1.29
CA ASN A 28 8.72 -1.81 -0.21
C ASN A 28 8.08 -0.55 0.34
N ILE A 29 6.76 -0.55 0.41
CA ILE A 29 6.01 0.58 0.96
C ILE A 29 5.32 0.11 2.23
N PHE A 30 5.45 0.90 3.28
CA PHE A 30 4.82 0.59 4.55
C PHE A 30 3.87 1.71 4.92
N LEU A 31 2.62 1.37 5.17
CA LEU A 31 1.57 2.34 5.50
C LEU A 31 0.95 2.01 6.84
N SER A 32 0.74 3.05 7.64
CA SER A 32 0.09 2.89 8.93
C SER A 32 -0.90 4.02 9.10
N PRO A 33 -2.08 3.91 8.46
CA PRO A 33 -3.05 5.00 8.51
C PRO A 33 -3.60 5.19 9.91
N PRO A 34 -3.86 6.45 10.31
CA PRO A 34 -4.48 6.69 11.62
C PRO A 34 -5.87 6.09 11.68
N PHE A 35 -6.27 5.73 12.87
CA PHE A 35 -7.56 5.11 13.09
C PHE A 35 -8.72 5.96 12.56
N ALA A 36 -8.60 7.28 12.68
CA ALA A 36 -9.65 8.18 12.19
C ALA A 36 -9.87 8.05 10.69
N ASP A 37 -8.83 7.71 9.93
CA ASP A 37 -8.95 7.60 8.49
C ASP A 37 -9.77 6.38 8.06
N TYR A 38 -10.01 5.43 8.97
CA TYR A 38 -10.81 4.26 8.63
C TYR A 38 -12.23 4.61 8.23
N GLU A 39 -12.75 5.72 8.77
CA GLU A 39 -14.11 6.14 8.46
C GLU A 39 -14.15 7.46 7.71
N GLU A 40 -13.32 8.41 8.12
CA GLU A 40 -13.40 9.77 7.61
C GLU A 40 -12.71 9.97 6.29
N ARG A 41 -11.63 9.22 6.05
CA ARG A 41 -10.84 9.40 4.83
C ARG A 41 -10.55 8.09 4.13
N PHE A 42 -11.38 7.09 4.34
CA PHE A 42 -11.07 5.79 3.76
C PHE A 42 -11.13 5.80 2.23
N ASP A 43 -12.01 6.60 1.65
CA ASP A 43 -12.03 6.73 0.19
C ASP A 43 -10.73 7.32 -0.33
N ASP A 44 -10.18 8.30 0.39
CA ASP A 44 -8.87 8.86 0.04
C ASP A 44 -7.79 7.80 0.17
N PHE A 45 -7.86 6.99 1.22
CA PHE A 45 -6.90 5.94 1.43
C PHE A 45 -6.95 4.90 0.30
N LEU A 46 -8.17 4.53 -0.13
CA LEU A 46 -8.30 3.61 -1.24
C LEU A 46 -7.72 4.20 -2.52
N GLY A 47 -7.92 5.49 -2.74
CA GLY A 47 -7.32 6.16 -3.88
C GLY A 47 -5.81 6.14 -3.84
N LEU A 48 -5.24 6.34 -2.65
CA LEU A 48 -3.80 6.23 -2.46
C LEU A 48 -3.30 4.83 -2.83
N ILE A 49 -3.97 3.80 -2.32
CA ILE A 49 -3.58 2.42 -2.60
C ILE A 49 -3.66 2.14 -4.10
N GLN A 50 -4.73 2.60 -4.74
CA GLN A 50 -4.90 2.38 -6.17
C GLN A 50 -3.76 3.02 -6.96
N LEU A 51 -3.40 4.25 -6.62
CA LEU A 51 -2.30 4.93 -7.31
C LEU A 51 -0.96 4.23 -7.06
N LEU A 52 -0.73 3.78 -5.84
CA LEU A 52 0.51 3.05 -5.54
C LEU A 52 0.59 1.76 -6.35
N ILE A 53 -0.51 1.03 -6.40
CA ILE A 53 -0.56 -0.21 -7.16
C ILE A 53 -0.20 0.03 -8.62
N GLU A 54 -0.68 1.14 -9.17
CA GLU A 54 -0.43 1.46 -10.58
C GLU A 54 0.98 1.94 -10.84
N LYS A 55 1.55 2.66 -9.88
CA LYS A 55 2.83 3.36 -10.11
C LYS A 55 4.06 2.52 -9.82
N ILE A 56 3.99 1.63 -8.85
CA ILE A 56 5.19 0.91 -8.42
C ILE A 56 5.59 -0.17 -9.40
N ALA A 57 6.86 -0.54 -9.38
CA ALA A 57 7.36 -1.57 -10.27
C ALA A 57 6.84 -2.94 -9.84
N PRO A 58 6.73 -3.87 -10.80
CA PRO A 58 6.38 -5.24 -10.43
C PRO A 58 7.33 -5.78 -9.36
N ASP A 59 6.82 -6.68 -8.54
CA ASP A 59 7.55 -7.29 -7.43
C ASP A 59 7.74 -6.33 -6.25
N SER A 60 7.16 -5.13 -6.33
CA SER A 60 7.11 -4.23 -5.18
C SER A 60 6.08 -4.73 -4.17
N THR A 61 6.27 -4.33 -2.92
CA THR A 61 5.41 -4.79 -1.83
C THR A 61 4.76 -3.59 -1.15
N ILE A 62 3.47 -3.72 -0.85
CA ILE A 62 2.76 -2.74 -0.04
C ILE A 62 2.32 -3.45 1.23
N SER A 63 2.73 -2.92 2.37
CA SER A 63 2.34 -3.47 3.67
C SER A 63 1.53 -2.42 4.42
N ILE A 64 0.39 -2.83 4.93
CA ILE A 64 -0.48 -1.96 5.72
C ILE A 64 -0.56 -2.50 7.12
N GLN A 65 -0.25 -1.67 8.10
CA GLN A 65 -0.49 -2.01 9.49
C GLN A 65 -1.72 -1.27 9.95
N GLY A 66 -2.73 -2.02 10.37
CA GLY A 66 -3.97 -1.44 10.85
C GLY A 66 -4.34 -2.01 12.19
N GLU A 67 -5.51 -1.61 12.67
CA GLU A 67 -6.06 -2.12 13.92
C GLU A 67 -7.44 -2.69 13.64
N ALA A 68 -8.01 -3.33 14.66
CA ALA A 68 -9.34 -3.87 14.55
C ALA A 68 -10.30 -2.79 14.06
N GLY A 69 -11.14 -3.13 13.10
CA GLY A 69 -12.04 -2.17 12.48
C GLY A 69 -11.55 -1.66 11.13
N PHE A 70 -10.31 -1.94 10.78
CA PHE A 70 -9.82 -1.57 9.46
C PHE A 70 -10.65 -2.31 8.39
N PRO A 71 -11.25 -1.59 7.42
CA PRO A 71 -12.15 -2.23 6.45
C PRO A 71 -11.36 -2.90 5.32
N GLU A 72 -10.71 -4.00 5.64
CA GLU A 72 -9.80 -4.67 4.70
C GLU A 72 -10.51 -5.19 3.45
N THR A 73 -11.79 -5.49 3.53
CA THR A 73 -12.51 -6.02 2.37
C THR A 73 -12.74 -4.99 1.29
N ARG A 74 -12.52 -3.71 1.60
CA ARG A 74 -12.68 -2.65 0.61
C ARG A 74 -11.42 -2.37 -0.20
N LEU A 75 -10.30 -2.99 0.15
CA LEU A 75 -9.05 -2.76 -0.58
C LEU A 75 -9.16 -3.21 -2.03
N PRO A 76 -8.49 -2.51 -2.96
CA PRO A 76 -8.38 -3.01 -4.33
C PRO A 76 -7.72 -4.39 -4.31
N ASP A 77 -8.22 -5.29 -5.13
CA ASP A 77 -7.73 -6.67 -5.17
C ASP A 77 -7.76 -7.34 -3.81
N ALA A 78 -8.86 -7.12 -3.07
CA ALA A 78 -8.94 -7.54 -1.67
C ALA A 78 -8.54 -9.00 -1.45
N GLU A 79 -8.85 -9.86 -2.41
CA GLU A 79 -8.57 -11.28 -2.27
C GLU A 79 -7.09 -11.62 -2.40
N GLN A 80 -6.29 -10.70 -2.88
CA GLN A 80 -4.87 -10.95 -3.11
C GLN A 80 -3.99 -10.43 -2.00
N TRP A 81 -4.56 -9.79 -1.00
CA TRP A 81 -3.80 -9.33 0.14
C TRP A 81 -3.64 -10.46 1.15
N ASP A 82 -2.41 -10.68 1.60
CA ASP A 82 -2.15 -11.61 2.68
C ASP A 82 -2.53 -10.93 3.98
N PHE A 83 -3.52 -11.47 4.68
CA PHE A 83 -4.09 -10.85 5.85
C PHE A 83 -3.69 -11.62 7.09
N ARG A 84 -3.10 -10.94 8.06
CA ARG A 84 -2.67 -11.56 9.31
C ARG A 84 -3.13 -10.73 10.48
N LYS A 85 -3.58 -11.41 11.51
CA LYS A 85 -4.10 -10.75 12.70
C LYS A 85 -3.25 -11.10 13.90
N TYR A 86 -2.80 -10.09 14.62
CA TYR A 86 -2.00 -10.25 15.82
C TYR A 86 -2.64 -9.45 16.95
N GLY A 87 -3.49 -10.10 17.76
CA GLY A 87 -4.24 -9.40 18.78
C GLY A 87 -5.14 -8.35 18.16
N ARG A 88 -4.89 -7.08 18.48
CA ARG A 88 -5.65 -5.97 17.92
C ARG A 88 -5.05 -5.43 16.63
N ASN A 89 -3.89 -5.91 16.26
CA ASN A 89 -3.19 -5.39 15.09
C ASN A 89 -3.43 -6.27 13.89
N LEU A 90 -3.51 -5.64 12.74
CA LEU A 90 -3.66 -6.32 11.46
C LEU A 90 -2.47 -5.99 10.59
N LEU A 91 -2.01 -6.98 9.84
CA LEU A 91 -0.97 -6.77 8.86
C LEU A 91 -1.47 -7.30 7.54
N LEU A 92 -1.49 -6.42 6.53
CA LEU A 92 -1.91 -6.79 5.19
C LEU A 92 -0.76 -6.55 4.24
N ILE A 93 -0.46 -7.54 3.44
CA ILE A 93 0.70 -7.48 2.54
C ILE A 93 0.24 -7.83 1.13
N TRP A 94 0.62 -6.99 0.20
CA TRP A 94 0.32 -7.21 -1.21
C TRP A 94 1.61 -7.07 -2.01
N VAL A 95 1.84 -8.00 -2.92
CA VAL A 95 3.01 -7.97 -3.80
C VAL A 95 2.51 -7.78 -5.22
N LYS A 96 3.04 -6.78 -5.89
CA LYS A 96 2.61 -6.50 -7.26
C LYS A 96 3.05 -7.64 -8.16
N PRO A 97 2.10 -8.26 -8.89
CA PRO A 97 2.46 -9.39 -9.75
C PRO A 97 3.41 -8.98 -10.86
N LEU A 98 4.24 -9.91 -11.25
CA LEU A 98 5.05 -9.71 -12.43
C LEU A 98 4.17 -9.74 -13.68
N PRO A 99 4.55 -9.01 -14.74
CA PRO A 99 3.74 -9.03 -15.94
C PRO A 99 3.66 -10.43 -16.51
N VAL A 100 2.47 -10.76 -17.03
CA VAL A 100 2.29 -12.03 -17.73
C VAL A 100 2.87 -11.88 -19.12
N THR A 101 3.73 -12.83 -19.48
CA THR A 101 4.32 -12.84 -20.82
C THR A 101 3.35 -13.49 -21.78
N GLN A 102 3.02 -12.81 -22.83
CA GLN A 102 2.09 -13.31 -23.82
C GLN A 102 2.83 -14.04 -24.95
N GLY A 103 2.17 -15.04 -25.50
CA GLY A 103 2.70 -15.71 -26.67
C GLY A 103 3.77 -16.74 -26.38
N GLU A 104 3.95 -17.07 -25.16
CA GLU A 104 4.99 -18.01 -24.73
C GLU A 104 4.52 -19.42 -24.71
#